data_6139a6200913b975179393d8b6cba0c2
#
_entry.id   6139a6200913b975179393d8b6cba0c2
#
_cell.length_a   1.000
_cell.length_b   1.000
_cell.length_c   1.000
_cell.angle_alpha   90.00
_cell.angle_beta   90.00
_cell.angle_gamma   90.00
#
_symmetry.space_group_name_H-M   'P 1'
#
loop_
_entity.id
_entity.type
_entity.pdbx_description
1 polymer ?
#
loop_
_entity_poly.entity_id
_entity_poly.type
_entity_poly.pdbx_seq_one_letter_code
_entity_poly.pdbx_strand_id
1 'polypeptide(L)'
;MNVTSESEVMEKVLGILKPYVKNEAALASVTAETNILDDLDVNSARLVDVILAFEDTFGIQVADEDADSVNTVGDAVRLICSKLH
;
A
#
# COMPACT_ATOMS: atom_id res chain seq x y z
N MET A 1 -12.20 20.65 5.43
CA MET A 1 -12.20 19.40 6.11
C MET A 1 -11.50 18.31 5.33
N ASN A 2 -10.40 17.88 5.82
CA ASN A 2 -9.54 16.98 5.07
C ASN A 2 -9.44 15.63 5.69
N VAL A 3 -10.57 14.98 5.81
CA VAL A 3 -10.57 13.62 6.29
C VAL A 3 -10.34 12.71 5.11
N THR A 4 -9.18 12.11 5.06
CA THR A 4 -8.86 11.15 4.03
C THR A 4 -9.57 9.84 4.37
N SER A 5 -10.48 9.43 3.52
CA SER A 5 -11.22 8.18 3.71
C SER A 5 -10.35 6.99 3.34
N GLU A 6 -10.74 5.81 3.83
CA GLU A 6 -10.05 4.58 3.45
C GLU A 6 -10.11 4.35 1.95
N SER A 7 -11.22 4.74 1.31
CA SER A 7 -11.36 4.60 -0.14
C SER A 7 -10.32 5.43 -0.89
N GLU A 8 -10.10 6.66 -0.44
CA GLU A 8 -9.09 7.52 -1.07
C GLU A 8 -7.69 6.97 -0.86
N VAL A 9 -7.42 6.49 0.35
CA VAL A 9 -6.12 5.89 0.66
C VAL A 9 -5.92 4.65 -0.21
N MET A 10 -6.94 3.82 -0.33
CA MET A 10 -6.89 2.62 -1.16
C MET A 10 -6.56 2.96 -2.61
N GLU A 11 -7.22 3.96 -3.18
CA GLU A 11 -6.96 4.38 -4.56
C GLU A 11 -5.52 4.84 -4.74
N LYS A 12 -5.00 5.62 -3.80
CA LYS A 12 -3.62 6.09 -3.87
C LYS A 12 -2.63 4.95 -3.70
N VAL A 13 -2.92 4.03 -2.79
CA VAL A 13 -2.09 2.85 -2.58
C VAL A 13 -2.00 2.04 -3.87
N LEU A 14 -3.12 1.80 -4.53
CA LEU A 14 -3.15 1.05 -5.76
C LEU A 14 -2.40 1.76 -6.88
N GLY A 15 -2.54 3.07 -6.96
CA GLY A 15 -1.80 3.88 -7.93
C GLY A 15 -0.29 3.79 -7.72
N ILE A 16 0.14 3.77 -6.46
CA ILE A 16 1.56 3.65 -6.12
C ILE A 16 2.06 2.24 -6.46
N LEU A 17 1.28 1.22 -6.15
CA LEU A 17 1.66 -0.17 -6.40
C LEU A 17 1.72 -0.53 -7.88
N LYS A 18 0.91 0.12 -8.69
CA LYS A 18 0.75 -0.24 -10.10
C LYS A 18 2.07 -0.45 -10.85
N PRO A 19 3.07 0.46 -10.76
CA PRO A 19 4.33 0.27 -11.46
C PRO A 19 5.13 -0.95 -10.99
N TYR A 20 4.85 -1.44 -9.80
CA TYR A 20 5.59 -2.56 -9.20
C TYR A 20 4.89 -3.89 -9.34
N VAL A 21 3.61 -3.88 -9.72
CA VAL A 21 2.80 -5.08 -9.82
C VAL A 21 3.07 -5.77 -11.15
N LYS A 22 3.46 -7.04 -11.11
CA LYS A 22 3.68 -7.84 -12.31
C LYS A 22 2.40 -8.49 -12.79
N ASN A 23 1.53 -8.84 -11.86
CA ASN A 23 0.25 -9.46 -12.18
C ASN A 23 -0.83 -8.39 -12.31
N GLU A 24 -0.90 -7.74 -13.46
CA GLU A 24 -1.86 -6.65 -13.68
C GLU A 24 -3.32 -7.12 -13.59
N ALA A 25 -3.58 -8.37 -13.94
CA ALA A 25 -4.93 -8.91 -13.84
C ALA A 25 -5.44 -8.88 -12.41
N ALA A 26 -4.56 -9.07 -11.43
CA ALA A 26 -4.93 -9.04 -10.03
C ALA A 26 -5.37 -7.65 -9.57
N LEU A 27 -4.90 -6.59 -10.22
CA LEU A 27 -5.31 -5.23 -9.88
C LEU A 27 -6.78 -4.99 -10.18
N ALA A 28 -7.34 -5.69 -11.16
CA ALA A 28 -8.75 -5.53 -11.53
C ALA A 28 -9.68 -6.11 -10.48
N SER A 29 -9.19 -7.03 -9.66
CA SER A 29 -10.00 -7.68 -8.62
C SER A 29 -9.40 -7.51 -7.24
N VAL A 30 -8.61 -6.45 -7.03
CA VAL A 30 -7.94 -6.24 -5.76
C VAL A 30 -8.96 -5.92 -4.66
N THR A 31 -8.69 -6.47 -3.48
CA THR A 31 -9.47 -6.20 -2.27
C THR A 31 -8.51 -5.91 -1.13
N ALA A 32 -9.06 -5.59 0.04
CA ALA A 32 -8.25 -5.38 1.23
C ALA A 32 -7.47 -6.64 1.63
N GLU A 33 -7.97 -7.80 1.25
CA GLU A 33 -7.33 -9.08 1.58
C GLU A 33 -6.28 -9.51 0.56
N THR A 34 -6.16 -8.79 -0.55
CA THR A 34 -5.18 -9.11 -1.59
C THR A 34 -3.77 -8.97 -1.03
N ASN A 35 -2.98 -10.04 -1.15
CA ASN A 35 -1.60 -10.04 -0.67
C ASN A 35 -0.72 -9.32 -1.68
N ILE A 36 0.04 -8.34 -1.20
CA ILE A 36 0.86 -7.50 -2.08
C ILE A 36 1.95 -8.31 -2.76
N LEU A 37 2.64 -9.17 -2.02
CA LEU A 37 3.76 -9.94 -2.58
C LEU A 37 3.28 -11.13 -3.39
N ASP A 38 2.30 -11.87 -2.86
CA ASP A 38 1.88 -13.12 -3.49
C ASP A 38 0.85 -12.93 -4.60
N ASP A 39 -0.19 -12.14 -4.31
CA ASP A 39 -1.30 -11.98 -5.27
C ASP A 39 -0.98 -10.98 -6.35
N LEU A 40 -0.35 -9.87 -5.99
CA LEU A 40 0.02 -8.82 -6.94
C LEU A 40 1.40 -9.07 -7.56
N ASP A 41 2.11 -10.05 -7.04
CA ASP A 41 3.44 -10.42 -7.53
C ASP A 41 4.41 -9.25 -7.51
N VAL A 42 4.45 -8.54 -6.38
CA VAL A 42 5.40 -7.47 -6.16
C VAL A 42 6.67 -8.09 -5.56
N ASN A 43 7.81 -7.77 -6.14
CA ASN A 43 9.09 -8.25 -5.64
C ASN A 43 9.33 -7.68 -4.24
N SER A 44 9.67 -8.54 -3.28
CA SER A 44 9.91 -8.12 -1.90
C SER A 44 11.00 -7.06 -1.78
N ALA A 45 12.00 -7.10 -2.67
CA ALA A 45 13.05 -6.08 -2.69
C ALA A 45 12.51 -4.72 -3.09
N ARG A 46 11.37 -4.68 -3.80
CA ARG A 46 10.73 -3.43 -4.21
C ARG A 46 9.78 -2.88 -3.15
N LEU A 47 9.44 -3.69 -2.16
CA LEU A 47 8.52 -3.25 -1.12
C LEU A 47 9.06 -2.01 -0.38
N VAL A 48 10.37 -1.92 -0.22
CA VAL A 48 11.00 -0.74 0.39
C VAL A 48 10.69 0.51 -0.43
N ASP A 49 10.81 0.41 -1.76
CA ASP A 49 10.49 1.53 -2.65
C ASP A 49 9.01 1.92 -2.55
N VAL A 50 8.13 0.92 -2.43
CA VAL A 50 6.70 1.15 -2.27
C VAL A 50 6.43 1.90 -0.96
N ILE A 51 7.06 1.47 0.13
CA ILE A 51 6.90 2.13 1.43
C ILE A 51 7.40 3.57 1.38
N LEU A 52 8.54 3.80 0.74
CA LEU A 52 9.06 5.16 0.57
C LEU A 52 8.11 6.04 -0.22
N ALA A 53 7.47 5.47 -1.24
CA ALA A 53 6.46 6.19 -2.02
C ALA A 53 5.24 6.53 -1.17
N PHE A 54 4.85 5.63 -0.26
CA PHE A 54 3.76 5.93 0.68
C PHE A 54 4.12 7.10 1.59
N GLU A 55 5.33 7.09 2.12
CA GLU A 55 5.80 8.18 2.99
C GLU A 55 5.76 9.51 2.27
N ASP A 56 6.21 9.51 1.03
CA ASP A 56 6.30 10.71 0.21
C ASP A 56 4.90 11.22 -0.18
N THR A 57 4.05 10.31 -0.61
CA THR A 57 2.71 10.66 -1.09
C THR A 57 1.81 11.17 0.02
N PHE A 58 1.88 10.54 1.20
CA PHE A 58 0.99 10.86 2.32
C PHE A 58 1.63 11.77 3.37
N GLY A 59 2.92 12.05 3.25
CA GLY A 59 3.63 12.87 4.23
C GLY A 59 3.72 12.22 5.59
N ILE A 60 3.93 10.92 5.63
CA ILE A 60 4.01 10.13 6.86
C ILE A 60 5.38 9.48 6.99
N GLN A 61 5.65 8.92 8.15
CA GLN A 61 6.84 8.12 8.37
C GLN A 61 6.45 6.72 8.75
N VAL A 62 7.08 5.74 8.13
CA VAL A 62 6.81 4.32 8.38
C VAL A 62 8.08 3.68 8.92
N ALA A 63 8.01 3.15 10.13
CA ALA A 63 9.14 2.44 10.73
C ALA A 63 9.31 1.09 10.04
N ASP A 64 10.51 0.53 10.11
CA ASP A 64 10.79 -0.80 9.54
C ASP A 64 9.84 -1.86 10.12
N GLU A 65 9.54 -1.76 11.40
CA GLU A 65 8.62 -2.68 12.07
C GLU A 65 7.22 -2.60 11.48
N ASP A 66 6.78 -1.38 11.17
CA ASP A 66 5.47 -1.15 10.55
C ASP A 66 5.44 -1.76 9.16
N ALA A 67 6.52 -1.55 8.40
CA ALA A 67 6.61 -2.09 7.03
C ALA A 67 6.58 -3.62 7.05
N ASP A 68 7.22 -4.24 8.03
CA ASP A 68 7.26 -5.69 8.15
C ASP A 68 5.89 -6.29 8.42
N SER A 69 4.99 -5.52 8.99
CA SER A 69 3.64 -6.00 9.30
C SER A 69 2.67 -5.86 8.13
N VAL A 70 3.09 -5.23 7.04
CA VAL A 70 2.25 -5.04 5.86
C VAL A 70 2.35 -6.27 4.95
N ASN A 71 1.26 -7.00 4.84
CA ASN A 71 1.17 -8.17 3.97
C ASN A 71 0.12 -7.99 2.90
N THR A 72 -0.99 -7.36 3.24
CA THR A 72 -2.11 -7.15 2.31
C THR A 72 -2.28 -5.67 2.01
N VAL A 73 -3.06 -5.40 0.97
CA VAL A 73 -3.43 -4.03 0.62
C VAL A 73 -4.15 -3.36 1.80
N GLY A 74 -5.03 -4.12 2.47
CA GLY A 74 -5.73 -3.60 3.64
C GLY A 74 -4.80 -3.23 4.78
N ASP A 75 -3.75 -4.03 4.99
CA ASP A 75 -2.74 -3.72 6.00
C ASP A 75 -2.08 -2.38 5.71
N ALA A 76 -1.73 -2.15 4.44
CA ALA A 76 -1.11 -0.89 4.01
C ALA A 76 -2.08 0.28 4.23
N VAL A 77 -3.33 0.11 3.86
CA VAL A 77 -4.34 1.15 4.01
C VAL A 77 -4.53 1.49 5.49
N ARG A 78 -4.65 0.47 6.34
CA ARG A 78 -4.83 0.69 7.79
C ARG A 78 -3.62 1.39 8.41
N LEU A 79 -2.42 0.98 8.02
CA LEU A 79 -1.20 1.61 8.50
C LEU A 79 -1.17 3.09 8.13
N ILE A 80 -1.44 3.40 6.87
CA ILE A 80 -1.44 4.77 6.39
C ILE A 80 -2.50 5.59 7.11
N CYS A 81 -3.71 5.05 7.23
CA CYS A 81 -4.79 5.75 7.93
C CYS A 81 -4.41 6.04 9.39
N SER A 82 -3.76 5.10 10.06
CA SER A 82 -3.35 5.30 11.45
C SER A 82 -2.30 6.41 11.57
N LYS A 83 -1.46 6.58 10.57
CA LYS A 83 -0.45 7.64 10.55
C LYS A 83 -1.05 9.01 10.21
N LEU A 84 -2.13 9.02 9.43
CA LEU A 84 -2.79 10.26 9.04
C LEU A 84 -3.70 10.81 10.14
N HIS A 85 -4.15 9.98 11.04
CA HIS A 85 -5.01 10.35 12.15
C HIS A 85 -4.25 10.26 13.46
#